data_a851a0291a0773aad7dbcbbd02559fad
#
_entry.id   a851a0291a0773aad7dbcbbd02559fad
#
_cell.length_a   1.000
_cell.length_b   1.000
_cell.length_c   1.000
_cell.angle_alpha   90.00
_cell.angle_beta   90.00
_cell.angle_gamma   90.00
#
_symmetry.space_group_name_H-M   'P 1'
#
loop_
_entity.id
_entity.type
_entity.pdbx_description
1 polymer ?
#
loop_
_entity_poly.entity_id
_entity_poly.type
_entity_poly.pdbx_seq_one_letter_code
_entity_poly.pdbx_strand_id
1 'polypeptide(L)'
;MSEKQILITTSSNDSHAYLPVGYELERQGYNPVVYKSDKVIQGEESFSLLLNEDGMLDITYEGVHIEPERIGAAWYRKPGAFAPLGVDIDLAKQQYMNNEVRSLHGTIWSLYDEDRWLNSPSQIVRGEQKLRQLILAREVGFSVLSTLVTNDWDSVRQLQGIDQRVLAVKMIRGVLAENNQLKGMHTTPLSPQNIERLSANTVPFPGLIQPFMDKLREWRITVVGEDVFPAAIYTDDTAKDDWRRHQTTSAVEFRSEAIDDETSQRCVRYLSEMGLGYGAFDFIENNEGELIFLECNPNGQYGWLEEQFDFPISKSIASHLIKMANN
;
A
#
# COMPACT_ATOMS: atom_id res chain seq x y z
N MET A 1 -9.96 33.00 -12.23
CA MET A 1 -8.91 32.05 -11.84
C MET A 1 -9.27 30.75 -12.53
N SER A 2 -8.40 30.16 -13.31
CA SER A 2 -8.68 28.86 -13.95
C SER A 2 -8.82 27.82 -12.83
N GLU A 3 -9.86 27.00 -12.92
CA GLU A 3 -10.18 25.95 -11.96
C GLU A 3 -9.00 24.95 -11.88
N LYS A 4 -8.52 24.69 -10.65
CA LYS A 4 -7.43 23.72 -10.45
C LYS A 4 -7.93 22.31 -10.76
N GLN A 5 -7.09 21.53 -11.43
CA GLN A 5 -7.38 20.13 -11.80
C GLN A 5 -6.95 19.17 -10.69
N ILE A 6 -7.62 18.02 -10.62
CA ILE A 6 -7.22 16.89 -9.78
C ILE A 6 -6.80 15.75 -10.69
N LEU A 7 -5.60 15.21 -10.46
CA LEU A 7 -5.06 14.08 -11.20
C LEU A 7 -5.18 12.80 -10.39
N ILE A 8 -5.76 11.75 -10.97
CA ILE A 8 -5.77 10.40 -10.40
C ILE A 8 -4.89 9.52 -11.28
N THR A 9 -3.78 9.01 -10.76
CA THR A 9 -2.93 8.06 -11.50
C THR A 9 -3.19 6.65 -11.00
N THR A 10 -3.62 5.77 -11.91
CA THR A 10 -4.10 4.44 -11.52
C THR A 10 -3.87 3.39 -12.62
N SER A 11 -4.42 2.20 -12.44
CA SER A 11 -4.59 1.20 -13.49
C SER A 11 -6.06 0.85 -13.68
N SER A 12 -6.43 0.36 -14.86
CA SER A 12 -7.80 -0.05 -15.16
C SER A 12 -8.32 -1.15 -14.23
N ASN A 13 -7.41 -1.96 -13.68
CA ASN A 13 -7.73 -3.07 -12.77
C ASN A 13 -8.13 -2.63 -11.35
N ASP A 14 -7.90 -1.34 -10.98
CA ASP A 14 -8.24 -0.81 -9.65
C ASP A 14 -9.55 0.03 -9.66
N SER A 15 -10.44 -0.24 -10.60
CA SER A 15 -11.68 0.52 -10.83
C SER A 15 -12.57 0.63 -9.58
N HIS A 16 -12.61 -0.40 -8.75
CA HIS A 16 -13.34 -0.41 -7.49
C HIS A 16 -12.86 0.63 -6.46
N ALA A 17 -11.67 1.19 -6.63
CA ALA A 17 -11.14 2.24 -5.76
C ALA A 17 -11.25 3.63 -6.41
N TYR A 18 -10.77 3.80 -7.65
CA TYR A 18 -10.71 5.14 -8.24
C TYR A 18 -12.06 5.64 -8.76
N LEU A 19 -12.95 4.77 -9.23
CA LEU A 19 -14.27 5.21 -9.74
C LEU A 19 -15.14 5.86 -8.67
N PRO A 20 -15.30 5.29 -7.45
CA PRO A 20 -16.05 5.95 -6.38
C PRO A 20 -15.49 7.32 -6.00
N VAL A 21 -14.16 7.45 -5.94
CA VAL A 21 -13.51 8.73 -5.67
C VAL A 21 -13.75 9.73 -6.81
N GLY A 22 -13.60 9.30 -8.06
CA GLY A 22 -13.90 10.12 -9.24
C GLY A 22 -15.34 10.65 -9.21
N TYR A 23 -16.31 9.77 -8.94
CA TYR A 23 -17.72 10.12 -8.82
C TYR A 23 -17.99 11.14 -7.69
N GLU A 24 -17.36 10.99 -6.53
CA GLU A 24 -17.49 11.94 -5.43
C GLU A 24 -16.89 13.31 -5.77
N LEU A 25 -15.77 13.35 -6.53
CA LEU A 25 -15.19 14.59 -7.04
C LEU A 25 -16.15 15.29 -8.02
N GLU A 26 -16.71 14.54 -8.99
CA GLU A 26 -17.68 15.06 -9.97
C GLU A 26 -18.93 15.62 -9.29
N ARG A 27 -19.47 14.93 -8.27
CA ARG A 27 -20.59 15.43 -7.46
C ARG A 27 -20.30 16.76 -6.78
N GLN A 28 -19.05 17.04 -6.47
CA GLN A 28 -18.61 18.29 -5.85
C GLN A 28 -18.16 19.34 -6.86
N GLY A 29 -18.39 19.09 -8.18
CA GLY A 29 -18.12 20.05 -9.25
C GLY A 29 -16.70 20.00 -9.80
N TYR A 30 -15.89 18.99 -9.45
CA TYR A 30 -14.56 18.79 -9.97
C TYR A 30 -14.59 17.79 -11.13
N ASN A 31 -13.74 17.98 -12.15
CA ASN A 31 -13.58 17.04 -13.26
C ASN A 31 -12.16 16.46 -13.22
N PRO A 32 -11.97 15.30 -12.53
CA PRO A 32 -10.64 14.73 -12.39
C PRO A 32 -10.11 14.16 -13.71
N VAL A 33 -8.80 14.31 -13.94
CA VAL A 33 -8.10 13.57 -14.98
C VAL A 33 -7.69 12.22 -14.42
N VAL A 34 -8.27 11.13 -14.98
CA VAL A 34 -7.97 9.75 -14.54
C VAL A 34 -6.99 9.12 -15.52
N TYR A 35 -5.69 9.17 -15.19
CA TYR A 35 -4.61 8.61 -15.99
C TYR A 35 -4.44 7.12 -15.68
N LYS A 36 -4.73 6.26 -16.65
CA LYS A 36 -4.61 4.79 -16.53
C LYS A 36 -3.32 4.32 -17.19
N SER A 37 -2.29 4.12 -16.39
CA SER A 37 -0.93 3.80 -16.87
C SER A 37 -0.86 2.52 -17.69
N ASP A 38 -1.61 1.48 -17.35
CA ASP A 38 -1.67 0.21 -18.07
C ASP A 38 -2.24 0.38 -19.48
N LYS A 39 -3.27 1.21 -19.66
CA LYS A 39 -3.89 1.48 -20.96
C LYS A 39 -2.95 2.22 -21.91
N VAL A 40 -2.19 3.17 -21.39
CA VAL A 40 -1.15 3.88 -22.16
C VAL A 40 -0.07 2.92 -22.64
N ILE A 41 0.41 2.03 -21.75
CA ILE A 41 1.48 1.07 -22.08
C ILE A 41 1.01 0.04 -23.09
N GLN A 42 -0.27 -0.33 -23.04
CA GLN A 42 -0.89 -1.25 -23.99
C GLN A 42 -1.19 -0.59 -25.33
N GLY A 43 -1.04 0.74 -25.44
CA GLY A 43 -1.38 1.52 -26.64
C GLY A 43 -2.89 1.64 -26.86
N GLU A 44 -3.71 1.38 -25.82
CA GLU A 44 -5.16 1.52 -25.89
C GLU A 44 -5.62 2.96 -25.62
N GLU A 45 -4.83 3.73 -24.87
CA GLU A 45 -5.06 5.15 -24.61
C GLU A 45 -3.85 5.97 -25.03
N SER A 46 -4.10 7.15 -25.62
CA SER A 46 -3.06 8.01 -26.16
C SER A 46 -2.42 8.86 -25.06
N PHE A 47 -1.10 9.00 -25.13
CA PHE A 47 -0.32 9.88 -24.26
C PHE A 47 0.80 10.53 -25.04
N SER A 48 0.99 11.82 -24.83
CA SER A 48 2.15 12.56 -25.34
C SER A 48 2.68 13.56 -24.32
N LEU A 49 3.98 13.70 -24.29
CA LEU A 49 4.69 14.72 -23.53
C LEU A 49 5.64 15.43 -24.47
N LEU A 50 5.46 16.73 -24.66
CA LEU A 50 6.30 17.59 -25.45
C LEU A 50 7.00 18.59 -24.54
N LEU A 51 8.32 18.61 -24.57
CA LEU A 51 9.13 19.69 -24.04
C LEU A 51 9.53 20.58 -25.23
N ASN A 52 9.02 21.79 -25.26
CA ASN A 52 9.34 22.74 -26.34
C ASN A 52 10.70 23.42 -26.11
N GLU A 53 11.15 24.22 -27.12
CA GLU A 53 12.44 24.92 -27.07
C GLU A 53 12.50 25.97 -25.95
N ASP A 54 11.38 26.47 -25.48
CA ASP A 54 11.27 27.44 -24.37
C ASP A 54 11.28 26.76 -23.01
N GLY A 55 11.37 25.41 -22.94
CA GLY A 55 11.35 24.65 -21.71
C GLY A 55 9.96 24.42 -21.13
N MET A 56 8.89 24.74 -21.87
CA MET A 56 7.52 24.48 -21.44
C MET A 56 7.13 23.03 -21.74
N LEU A 57 6.44 22.40 -20.78
CA LEU A 57 5.90 21.06 -20.90
C LEU A 57 4.43 21.11 -21.33
N ASP A 58 4.12 20.35 -22.37
CA ASP A 58 2.76 20.07 -22.81
C ASP A 58 2.50 18.57 -22.67
N ILE A 59 1.59 18.23 -21.77
CA ILE A 59 1.18 16.84 -21.51
C ILE A 59 -0.24 16.68 -22.03
N THR A 60 -0.45 15.75 -22.95
CA THR A 60 -1.77 15.40 -23.45
C THR A 60 -2.08 13.93 -23.19
N TYR A 61 -3.22 13.66 -22.60
CA TYR A 61 -3.75 12.32 -22.35
C TYR A 61 -5.19 12.25 -22.85
N GLU A 62 -5.46 11.33 -23.81
CA GLU A 62 -6.79 11.16 -24.43
C GLU A 62 -7.39 12.49 -24.95
N GLY A 63 -6.53 13.35 -25.53
CA GLY A 63 -6.92 14.68 -26.02
C GLY A 63 -7.15 15.74 -24.94
N VAL A 64 -6.97 15.41 -23.66
CA VAL A 64 -7.05 16.37 -22.56
C VAL A 64 -5.65 16.90 -22.25
N HIS A 65 -5.49 18.22 -22.27
CA HIS A 65 -4.26 18.86 -21.84
C HIS A 65 -4.15 18.83 -20.32
N ILE A 66 -3.02 18.35 -19.82
CA ILE A 66 -2.66 18.34 -18.42
C ILE A 66 -1.57 19.39 -18.21
N GLU A 67 -1.97 20.54 -17.68
CA GLU A 67 -1.04 21.62 -17.36
C GLU A 67 -0.50 21.39 -15.94
N PRO A 68 0.82 21.10 -15.75
CA PRO A 68 1.37 20.79 -14.42
C PRO A 68 1.08 21.87 -13.37
N GLU A 69 1.05 23.14 -13.78
CA GLU A 69 0.80 24.28 -12.89
C GLU A 69 -0.66 24.33 -12.41
N ARG A 70 -1.58 23.72 -13.15
CA ARG A 70 -3.01 23.67 -12.81
C ARG A 70 -3.37 22.47 -11.96
N ILE A 71 -2.52 21.47 -11.85
CA ILE A 71 -2.77 20.34 -10.94
C ILE A 71 -2.65 20.83 -9.49
N GLY A 72 -3.79 21.00 -8.84
CA GLY A 72 -3.87 21.41 -7.45
C GLY A 72 -3.71 20.24 -6.47
N ALA A 73 -4.15 19.04 -6.86
CA ALA A 73 -3.96 17.82 -6.10
C ALA A 73 -3.80 16.61 -7.03
N ALA A 74 -3.09 15.60 -6.56
CA ALA A 74 -2.91 14.35 -7.28
C ALA A 74 -3.04 13.15 -6.33
N TRP A 75 -3.59 12.04 -6.83
CA TRP A 75 -3.68 10.79 -6.11
C TRP A 75 -2.94 9.68 -6.85
N TYR A 76 -1.90 9.13 -6.20
CA TYR A 76 -1.15 7.99 -6.72
C TYR A 76 -1.79 6.69 -6.25
N ARG A 77 -2.63 6.09 -7.12
CA ARG A 77 -3.39 4.90 -6.78
C ARG A 77 -3.02 3.73 -7.66
N LYS A 78 -2.02 2.96 -7.25
CA LYS A 78 -1.61 1.69 -7.87
C LYS A 78 -1.54 1.73 -9.40
N PRO A 79 -0.80 2.65 -10.01
CA PRO A 79 -0.56 2.56 -11.44
C PRO A 79 0.04 1.18 -11.75
N GLY A 80 -0.51 0.49 -12.75
CA GLY A 80 -0.31 -0.94 -12.98
C GLY A 80 1.13 -1.37 -13.19
N ALA A 81 1.39 -2.65 -12.95
CA ALA A 81 2.64 -3.29 -13.33
C ALA A 81 2.71 -3.38 -14.87
N PHE A 82 3.84 -3.02 -15.41
CA PHE A 82 4.12 -2.74 -16.80
C PHE A 82 4.47 -4.00 -17.59
N ALA A 83 3.56 -4.94 -17.71
CA ALA A 83 3.73 -6.05 -18.64
C ALA A 83 2.85 -5.80 -19.86
N PRO A 84 3.41 -5.65 -21.08
CA PRO A 84 2.59 -5.62 -22.28
C PRO A 84 1.84 -6.95 -22.39
N LEU A 85 0.51 -6.88 -22.44
CA LEU A 85 -0.33 -8.07 -22.61
C LEU A 85 -0.22 -8.59 -24.05
N GLY A 86 -0.04 -9.90 -24.21
CA GLY A 86 -0.26 -10.59 -25.47
C GLY A 86 0.91 -10.63 -26.46
N VAL A 87 2.10 -10.17 -26.09
CA VAL A 87 3.31 -10.30 -26.91
C VAL A 87 4.25 -11.30 -26.23
N ASP A 88 4.68 -12.30 -26.99
CA ASP A 88 5.74 -13.23 -26.56
C ASP A 88 7.09 -12.47 -26.59
N ILE A 89 7.36 -11.77 -25.49
CA ILE A 89 8.55 -10.95 -25.32
C ILE A 89 9.47 -11.67 -24.34
N ASP A 90 10.73 -11.84 -24.72
CA ASP A 90 11.74 -12.41 -23.82
C ASP A 90 11.91 -11.56 -22.55
N LEU A 91 12.35 -12.19 -21.47
CA LEU A 91 12.48 -11.56 -20.16
C LEU A 91 13.34 -10.28 -20.18
N ALA A 92 14.39 -10.25 -20.99
CA ALA A 92 15.30 -9.11 -21.08
C ALA A 92 14.59 -7.89 -21.71
N LYS A 93 13.83 -8.10 -22.78
CA LYS A 93 13.02 -7.04 -23.40
C LYS A 93 11.93 -6.56 -22.45
N GLN A 94 11.26 -7.47 -21.74
CA GLN A 94 10.25 -7.11 -20.76
C GLN A 94 10.85 -6.25 -19.63
N GLN A 95 12.02 -6.60 -19.12
CA GLN A 95 12.72 -5.81 -18.11
C GLN A 95 13.12 -4.43 -18.65
N TYR A 96 13.63 -4.37 -19.88
CA TYR A 96 13.98 -3.10 -20.53
C TYR A 96 12.74 -2.21 -20.64
N MET A 97 11.65 -2.68 -21.23
CA MET A 97 10.40 -1.92 -21.36
C MET A 97 9.87 -1.43 -20.03
N ASN A 98 9.88 -2.30 -19.01
CA ASN A 98 9.46 -1.93 -17.66
C ASN A 98 10.32 -0.81 -17.06
N ASN A 99 11.62 -0.81 -17.33
CA ASN A 99 12.52 0.23 -16.86
C ASN A 99 12.27 1.57 -17.57
N GLU A 100 12.10 1.56 -18.90
CA GLU A 100 11.77 2.76 -19.67
C GLU A 100 10.46 3.41 -19.21
N VAL A 101 9.40 2.62 -19.07
CA VAL A 101 8.10 3.11 -18.61
C VAL A 101 8.18 3.61 -17.16
N ARG A 102 8.90 2.90 -16.30
CA ARG A 102 9.09 3.35 -14.92
C ARG A 102 9.85 4.67 -14.85
N SER A 103 10.86 4.84 -15.73
CA SER A 103 11.63 6.08 -15.83
C SER A 103 10.75 7.25 -16.31
N LEU A 104 9.94 7.02 -17.36
CA LEU A 104 8.99 8.02 -17.87
C LEU A 104 7.99 8.44 -16.78
N HIS A 105 7.34 7.47 -16.13
CA HIS A 105 6.38 7.76 -15.06
C HIS A 105 7.05 8.45 -13.87
N GLY A 106 8.25 8.03 -13.48
CA GLY A 106 9.02 8.71 -12.44
C GLY A 106 9.27 10.18 -12.77
N THR A 107 9.55 10.48 -14.02
CA THR A 107 9.70 11.86 -14.51
C THR A 107 8.38 12.63 -14.39
N ILE A 108 7.28 12.09 -14.93
CA ILE A 108 5.96 12.75 -14.88
C ILE A 108 5.55 13.02 -13.42
N TRP A 109 5.69 12.03 -12.51
CA TRP A 109 5.33 12.22 -11.13
C TRP A 109 6.21 13.26 -10.41
N SER A 110 7.46 13.40 -10.81
CA SER A 110 8.38 14.38 -10.22
C SER A 110 8.13 15.84 -10.67
N LEU A 111 7.25 16.06 -11.65
CA LEU A 111 6.83 17.41 -12.06
C LEU A 111 5.93 18.09 -11.01
N TYR A 112 5.40 17.34 -10.08
CA TYR A 112 4.50 17.84 -9.03
C TYR A 112 5.17 17.75 -7.67
N ASP A 113 5.04 18.80 -6.87
CA ASP A 113 5.54 18.84 -5.50
C ASP A 113 4.90 17.75 -4.62
N GLU A 114 5.65 17.22 -3.64
CA GLU A 114 5.17 16.14 -2.78
C GLU A 114 3.90 16.49 -1.99
N ASP A 115 3.71 17.76 -1.65
CA ASP A 115 2.55 18.27 -0.91
C ASP A 115 1.26 18.32 -1.74
N ARG A 116 1.36 18.16 -3.07
CA ARG A 116 0.20 18.00 -3.95
C ARG A 116 -0.31 16.57 -4.06
N TRP A 117 0.38 15.60 -3.46
CA TRP A 117 0.02 14.19 -3.59
C TRP A 117 -0.66 13.63 -2.33
N LEU A 118 -1.73 12.92 -2.54
CA LEU A 118 -2.28 11.98 -1.55
C LEU A 118 -1.73 10.58 -1.86
N ASN A 119 -0.81 10.18 -1.35
CA ASN A 119 0.62 10.07 -1.07
C ASN A 119 1.44 10.17 -2.38
N SER A 120 2.55 10.85 -2.38
CA SER A 120 3.47 10.83 -3.52
C SER A 120 4.14 9.46 -3.68
N PRO A 121 4.63 9.12 -4.90
CA PRO A 121 5.41 7.89 -5.09
C PRO A 121 6.60 7.75 -4.15
N SER A 122 7.30 8.85 -3.85
CA SER A 122 8.43 8.88 -2.91
C SER A 122 8.00 8.65 -1.46
N GLN A 123 6.88 9.25 -1.04
CA GLN A 123 6.28 9.01 0.27
C GLN A 123 5.84 7.55 0.44
N ILE A 124 5.24 6.95 -0.61
CA ILE A 124 4.86 5.54 -0.59
C ILE A 124 6.09 4.65 -0.42
N VAL A 125 7.15 4.88 -1.21
CA VAL A 125 8.41 4.10 -1.09
C VAL A 125 9.00 4.21 0.32
N ARG A 126 9.00 5.41 0.91
CA ARG A 126 9.44 5.59 2.31
C ARG A 126 8.51 4.91 3.30
N GLY A 127 7.20 5.04 3.08
CA GLY A 127 6.16 4.47 3.92
C GLY A 127 6.12 2.94 3.91
N GLU A 128 6.58 2.29 2.84
CA GLU A 128 6.67 0.83 2.72
C GLU A 128 7.87 0.20 3.43
N GLN A 129 8.81 1.01 3.95
CA GLN A 129 10.01 0.51 4.64
C GLN A 129 9.68 -0.07 6.01
N LYS A 130 9.54 -1.39 6.12
CA LYS A 130 9.03 -2.09 7.31
C LYS A 130 9.74 -1.75 8.62
N LEU A 131 11.08 -1.67 8.64
CA LEU A 131 11.79 -1.29 9.86
C LEU A 131 11.52 0.15 10.28
N ARG A 132 11.42 1.08 9.32
CA ARG A 132 11.03 2.46 9.57
C ARG A 132 9.61 2.54 10.15
N GLN A 133 8.69 1.74 9.61
CA GLN A 133 7.33 1.64 10.14
C GLN A 133 7.31 1.21 11.60
N LEU A 134 8.06 0.17 11.96
CA LEU A 134 8.12 -0.36 13.34
C LEU A 134 8.76 0.65 14.31
N ILE A 135 9.82 1.34 13.89
CA ILE A 135 10.46 2.38 14.69
C ILE A 135 9.47 3.51 14.98
N LEU A 136 8.84 4.05 13.93
CA LEU A 136 7.88 5.13 14.08
C LEU A 136 6.63 4.70 14.88
N ALA A 137 6.12 3.49 14.64
CA ALA A 137 4.99 2.97 15.41
C ALA A 137 5.28 2.99 16.92
N ARG A 138 6.49 2.59 17.32
CA ARG A 138 6.92 2.68 18.70
C ARG A 138 7.05 4.13 19.20
N GLU A 139 7.56 5.03 18.39
CA GLU A 139 7.72 6.45 18.75
C GLU A 139 6.36 7.13 18.98
N VAL A 140 5.33 6.77 18.22
CA VAL A 140 3.96 7.28 18.42
C VAL A 140 3.19 6.55 19.53
N GLY A 141 3.79 5.51 20.14
CA GLY A 141 3.26 4.83 21.32
C GLY A 141 2.53 3.50 21.06
N PHE A 142 2.68 2.90 19.86
CA PHE A 142 2.19 1.54 19.60
C PHE A 142 3.14 0.47 20.13
N SER A 143 2.60 -0.64 20.57
CA SER A 143 3.37 -1.87 20.80
C SER A 143 3.77 -2.50 19.48
N VAL A 144 5.01 -2.99 19.40
CA VAL A 144 5.58 -3.66 18.23
C VAL A 144 6.25 -4.97 18.64
N LEU A 145 6.30 -5.93 17.72
CA LEU A 145 7.02 -7.19 17.95
C LEU A 145 8.53 -6.98 17.86
N SER A 146 9.27 -7.68 18.69
CA SER A 146 10.72 -7.82 18.52
C SER A 146 11.02 -8.33 17.12
N THR A 147 11.90 -7.66 16.41
CA THR A 147 12.15 -7.90 14.99
C THR A 147 13.63 -8.10 14.72
N LEU A 148 13.98 -9.25 14.15
CA LEU A 148 15.31 -9.57 13.66
C LEU A 148 15.30 -9.54 12.12
N VAL A 149 16.22 -8.83 11.52
CA VAL A 149 16.49 -8.90 10.08
C VAL A 149 17.85 -9.54 9.87
N THR A 150 17.86 -10.72 9.29
CA THR A 150 19.11 -11.49 9.14
C THR A 150 19.04 -12.45 7.96
N ASN A 151 20.22 -12.76 7.42
CA ASN A 151 20.48 -13.93 6.56
C ASN A 151 21.28 -15.01 7.30
N ASP A 152 21.56 -14.81 8.58
CA ASP A 152 22.25 -15.75 9.47
C ASP A 152 21.25 -16.58 10.27
N TRP A 153 21.10 -17.83 9.89
CA TRP A 153 20.18 -18.78 10.53
C TRP A 153 20.63 -19.24 11.92
N ASP A 154 21.91 -19.07 12.27
CA ASP A 154 22.39 -19.36 13.63
C ASP A 154 21.83 -18.33 14.61
N SER A 155 21.79 -17.06 14.21
CA SER A 155 21.11 -16.00 14.97
C SER A 155 19.61 -16.29 15.17
N VAL A 156 18.94 -16.86 14.17
CA VAL A 156 17.52 -17.25 14.28
C VAL A 156 17.34 -18.39 15.32
N ARG A 157 18.22 -19.42 15.30
CA ARG A 157 18.20 -20.51 16.29
C ARG A 157 18.46 -20.02 17.69
N GLN A 158 19.39 -19.07 17.87
CA GLN A 158 19.65 -18.46 19.18
C GLN A 158 18.45 -17.71 19.70
N LEU A 159 17.77 -16.91 18.84
CA LEU A 159 16.56 -16.19 19.20
C LEU A 159 15.43 -17.16 19.62
N GLN A 160 15.23 -18.24 18.87
CA GLN A 160 14.24 -19.28 19.21
C GLN A 160 14.57 -19.97 20.52
N GLY A 161 15.84 -20.25 20.81
CA GLY A 161 16.30 -20.85 22.07
C GLY A 161 16.07 -19.97 23.29
N ILE A 162 16.16 -18.65 23.13
CA ILE A 162 15.95 -17.67 24.20
C ILE A 162 14.44 -17.46 24.47
N ASP A 163 13.64 -17.33 23.42
CA ASP A 163 12.26 -16.86 23.49
C ASP A 163 11.23 -18.02 23.55
N GLN A 164 11.62 -19.24 23.19
CA GLN A 164 10.78 -20.46 23.13
C GLN A 164 9.47 -20.29 22.34
N ARG A 165 9.23 -19.11 21.74
CA ARG A 165 8.06 -18.81 20.93
C ARG A 165 8.25 -19.31 19.50
N VAL A 166 7.16 -19.69 18.86
CA VAL A 166 7.16 -19.96 17.43
C VAL A 166 7.54 -18.66 16.72
N LEU A 167 8.55 -18.72 15.86
CA LEU A 167 8.94 -17.60 15.02
C LEU A 167 8.18 -17.64 13.70
N ALA A 168 7.97 -16.47 13.10
CA ALA A 168 7.43 -16.36 11.78
C ALA A 168 8.38 -15.57 10.89
N VAL A 169 8.54 -16.04 9.65
CA VAL A 169 9.28 -15.31 8.62
C VAL A 169 8.33 -14.49 7.77
N LYS A 170 8.71 -13.25 7.52
CA LYS A 170 8.04 -12.35 6.57
C LYS A 170 9.06 -11.84 5.55
N MET A 171 8.62 -11.63 4.32
CA MET A 171 9.46 -10.95 3.33
C MET A 171 9.46 -9.44 3.58
N ILE A 172 10.60 -8.80 3.36
CA ILE A 172 10.73 -7.34 3.53
C ILE A 172 9.80 -6.59 2.55
N ARG A 173 9.62 -7.07 1.32
CA ARG A 173 8.68 -6.53 0.32
C ARG A 173 7.49 -7.42 0.00
N GLY A 174 7.41 -8.61 0.57
CA GLY A 174 6.24 -9.48 0.49
C GLY A 174 5.93 -10.10 -0.88
N VAL A 175 6.87 -10.13 -1.83
CA VAL A 175 6.63 -10.67 -3.17
C VAL A 175 7.73 -11.65 -3.58
N LEU A 176 7.35 -12.87 -3.95
CA LEU A 176 8.22 -13.87 -4.56
C LEU A 176 7.88 -14.05 -6.04
N ALA A 177 8.90 -14.25 -6.87
CA ALA A 177 8.72 -14.72 -8.24
C ALA A 177 8.72 -16.26 -8.25
N GLU A 178 7.58 -16.88 -8.53
CA GLU A 178 7.45 -18.29 -8.72
C GLU A 178 6.81 -18.57 -10.08
N ASN A 179 7.46 -19.38 -10.93
CA ASN A 179 6.99 -19.69 -12.28
C ASN A 179 6.65 -18.44 -13.13
N ASN A 180 7.51 -17.40 -13.08
CA ASN A 180 7.29 -16.09 -13.73
C ASN A 180 6.06 -15.32 -13.25
N GLN A 181 5.45 -15.69 -12.12
CA GLN A 181 4.38 -14.96 -11.47
C GLN A 181 4.85 -14.41 -10.14
N LEU A 182 4.51 -13.15 -9.88
CA LEU A 182 4.75 -12.53 -8.58
C LEU A 182 3.65 -12.99 -7.61
N LYS A 183 4.03 -13.77 -6.60
CA LYS A 183 3.12 -14.19 -5.53
C LYS A 183 3.47 -13.46 -4.23
N GLY A 184 2.46 -12.94 -3.55
CA GLY A 184 2.62 -12.45 -2.18
C GLY A 184 3.07 -13.57 -1.26
N MET A 185 4.15 -13.37 -0.49
CA MET A 185 4.48 -14.27 0.60
C MET A 185 3.72 -13.87 1.85
N HIS A 186 2.93 -14.81 2.31
CA HIS A 186 2.22 -14.71 3.58
C HIS A 186 3.16 -14.96 4.76
N THR A 187 2.79 -14.49 5.94
CA THR A 187 3.46 -14.84 7.19
C THR A 187 3.50 -16.36 7.31
N THR A 188 4.70 -16.92 7.47
CA THR A 188 4.90 -18.37 7.55
C THR A 188 5.53 -18.71 8.89
N PRO A 189 4.85 -19.51 9.74
CA PRO A 189 5.44 -20.01 10.97
C PRO A 189 6.68 -20.86 10.69
N LEU A 190 7.73 -20.64 11.47
CA LEU A 190 8.98 -21.38 11.38
C LEU A 190 8.98 -22.53 12.38
N SER A 191 8.77 -23.76 11.91
CA SER A 191 9.06 -24.95 12.73
C SER A 191 10.58 -25.16 12.83
N PRO A 192 11.07 -25.85 13.85
CA PRO A 192 12.50 -26.23 13.97
C PRO A 192 13.03 -26.92 12.70
N GLN A 193 12.23 -27.80 12.08
CA GLN A 193 12.60 -28.49 10.83
C GLN A 193 12.69 -27.52 9.65
N ASN A 194 11.83 -26.49 9.60
CA ASN A 194 11.89 -25.47 8.57
C ASN A 194 13.12 -24.59 8.73
N ILE A 195 13.49 -24.23 9.95
CA ILE A 195 14.73 -23.48 10.24
C ILE A 195 15.95 -24.28 9.82
N GLU A 196 15.99 -25.59 10.15
CA GLU A 196 17.09 -26.47 9.74
C GLU A 196 17.20 -26.58 8.22
N ARG A 197 16.08 -26.77 7.51
CA ARG A 197 16.04 -26.81 6.05
C ARG A 197 16.48 -25.49 5.41
N LEU A 198 16.05 -24.36 5.95
CA LEU A 198 16.41 -23.04 5.46
C LEU A 198 17.89 -22.74 5.73
N SER A 199 18.43 -23.16 6.87
CA SER A 199 19.84 -22.99 7.21
C SER A 199 20.77 -23.82 6.31
N ALA A 200 20.31 -25.00 5.87
CA ALA A 200 21.08 -25.87 4.95
C ALA A 200 21.06 -25.36 3.50
N ASN A 201 19.99 -24.66 3.11
CA ASN A 201 19.84 -24.06 1.79
C ASN A 201 20.04 -22.54 1.94
N THR A 202 21.28 -22.08 1.98
CA THR A 202 21.65 -20.66 2.12
C THR A 202 20.76 -19.75 1.29
N VAL A 203 19.77 -19.11 1.93
CA VAL A 203 18.98 -18.06 1.30
C VAL A 203 19.86 -16.81 1.29
N PRO A 204 20.25 -16.27 0.12
CA PRO A 204 21.29 -15.26 0.04
C PRO A 204 20.83 -13.83 0.42
N PHE A 205 19.61 -13.66 0.94
CA PHE A 205 19.09 -12.35 1.30
C PHE A 205 18.48 -12.33 2.71
N PRO A 206 18.52 -11.18 3.40
CA PRO A 206 17.95 -11.06 4.74
C PRO A 206 16.44 -11.23 4.75
N GLY A 207 15.94 -12.04 5.67
CA GLY A 207 14.53 -12.16 6.01
C GLY A 207 14.19 -11.36 7.27
N LEU A 208 12.93 -10.99 7.42
CA LEU A 208 12.39 -10.38 8.63
C LEU A 208 11.74 -11.47 9.49
N ILE A 209 12.25 -11.65 10.70
CA ILE A 209 11.83 -12.67 11.65
C ILE A 209 11.18 -12.00 12.86
N GLN A 210 10.01 -12.46 13.24
CA GLN A 210 9.25 -11.98 14.40
C GLN A 210 8.69 -13.15 15.18
N PRO A 211 8.38 -13.01 16.50
CA PRO A 211 7.58 -13.97 17.21
C PRO A 211 6.21 -14.15 16.54
N PHE A 212 5.77 -15.39 16.40
CA PHE A 212 4.39 -15.67 16.02
C PHE A 212 3.52 -15.50 17.27
N MET A 213 2.50 -14.64 17.17
CA MET A 213 1.62 -14.31 18.29
C MET A 213 0.27 -14.97 18.13
N ASP A 214 -0.21 -15.59 19.23
CA ASP A 214 -1.63 -15.89 19.35
C ASP A 214 -2.41 -14.58 19.43
N LYS A 215 -3.51 -14.51 18.72
CA LYS A 215 -4.32 -13.30 18.60
C LYS A 215 -5.79 -13.59 18.89
N LEU A 216 -6.43 -12.65 19.56
CA LEU A 216 -7.88 -12.63 19.75
C LEU A 216 -8.56 -12.29 18.42
N ARG A 217 -8.06 -11.26 17.75
CA ARG A 217 -8.53 -10.78 16.42
C ARG A 217 -7.45 -9.91 15.76
N GLU A 218 -7.69 -9.57 14.49
CA GLU A 218 -6.91 -8.58 13.79
C GLU A 218 -7.73 -7.31 13.55
N TRP A 219 -7.05 -6.22 13.20
CA TRP A 219 -7.68 -4.98 12.84
C TRP A 219 -7.15 -4.47 11.53
N ARG A 220 -8.06 -4.03 10.66
CA ARG A 220 -7.78 -3.17 9.53
C ARG A 220 -8.31 -1.78 9.85
N ILE A 221 -7.42 -0.80 9.98
CA ILE A 221 -7.77 0.58 10.27
C ILE A 221 -7.33 1.43 9.08
N THR A 222 -8.29 1.92 8.30
CA THR A 222 -8.00 2.82 7.18
C THR A 222 -8.11 4.25 7.66
N VAL A 223 -7.11 5.08 7.31
CA VAL A 223 -7.05 6.49 7.73
C VAL A 223 -6.86 7.36 6.51
N VAL A 224 -7.64 8.44 6.42
CA VAL A 224 -7.56 9.47 5.37
C VAL A 224 -7.53 10.84 6.06
N GLY A 225 -6.36 11.49 6.08
CA GLY A 225 -6.19 12.70 6.88
C GLY A 225 -6.46 12.45 8.36
N GLU A 226 -7.57 12.97 8.87
CA GLU A 226 -8.01 12.79 10.25
C GLU A 226 -9.16 11.76 10.39
N ASP A 227 -9.75 11.32 9.28
CA ASP A 227 -10.85 10.35 9.27
C ASP A 227 -10.32 8.92 9.46
N VAL A 228 -10.88 8.20 10.44
CA VAL A 228 -10.44 6.85 10.84
C VAL A 228 -11.58 5.85 10.67
N PHE A 229 -11.32 4.75 9.94
CA PHE A 229 -12.30 3.72 9.59
C PHE A 229 -11.80 2.35 10.08
N PRO A 230 -12.16 1.93 11.31
CA PRO A 230 -11.69 0.69 11.88
C PRO A 230 -12.63 -0.48 11.54
N ALA A 231 -12.03 -1.63 11.22
CA ALA A 231 -12.72 -2.90 11.04
C ALA A 231 -11.99 -4.02 11.78
N ALA A 232 -12.71 -4.74 12.64
CA ALA A 232 -12.22 -5.93 13.33
C ALA A 232 -12.33 -7.15 12.42
N ILE A 233 -11.34 -8.04 12.49
CA ILE A 233 -11.24 -9.26 11.67
C ILE A 233 -11.12 -10.45 12.63
N TYR A 234 -12.14 -11.28 12.63
CA TYR A 234 -12.19 -12.51 13.40
C TYR A 234 -11.88 -13.70 12.52
N THR A 235 -11.06 -14.60 13.01
CA THR A 235 -10.66 -15.81 12.29
C THR A 235 -10.92 -17.04 13.13
N ASP A 236 -11.37 -18.12 12.51
CA ASP A 236 -11.35 -19.44 13.14
C ASP A 236 -9.94 -20.07 13.09
N ASP A 237 -9.80 -21.27 13.64
CA ASP A 237 -8.51 -21.98 13.74
C ASP A 237 -7.88 -22.25 12.36
N THR A 238 -8.66 -22.30 11.27
CA THR A 238 -8.18 -22.60 9.93
C THR A 238 -7.58 -21.37 9.22
N ALA A 239 -7.94 -20.17 9.66
CA ALA A 239 -7.51 -18.88 9.09
C ALA A 239 -6.57 -18.09 10.02
N LYS A 240 -6.16 -18.66 11.17
CA LYS A 240 -5.33 -17.98 12.18
C LYS A 240 -3.98 -17.49 11.67
N ASP A 241 -3.37 -18.18 10.70
CA ASP A 241 -2.04 -17.80 10.21
C ASP A 241 -2.08 -16.51 9.41
N ASP A 242 -3.02 -16.42 8.44
CA ASP A 242 -3.21 -15.24 7.61
C ASP A 242 -4.63 -15.25 7.01
N TRP A 243 -5.50 -14.34 7.48
CA TRP A 243 -6.88 -14.22 7.06
C TRP A 243 -7.03 -13.95 5.54
N ARG A 244 -6.03 -13.34 4.91
CA ARG A 244 -6.06 -12.99 3.48
C ARG A 244 -6.18 -14.21 2.57
N ARG A 245 -5.75 -15.38 3.04
CA ARG A 245 -5.92 -16.67 2.32
C ARG A 245 -7.36 -17.16 2.35
N HIS A 246 -8.15 -16.70 3.30
CA HIS A 246 -9.49 -17.21 3.63
C HIS A 246 -10.57 -16.14 3.57
N GLN A 247 -10.26 -14.94 3.08
CA GLN A 247 -11.16 -13.77 3.10
C GLN A 247 -12.52 -13.98 2.39
N THR A 248 -12.62 -14.98 1.51
CA THR A 248 -13.86 -15.34 0.81
C THR A 248 -14.55 -16.58 1.39
N THR A 249 -14.09 -17.07 2.54
CA THR A 249 -14.65 -18.24 3.22
C THR A 249 -15.34 -17.84 4.52
N SER A 250 -16.15 -18.75 5.08
CA SER A 250 -16.76 -18.57 6.42
C SER A 250 -15.78 -18.58 7.57
N ALA A 251 -14.49 -18.86 7.31
CA ALA A 251 -13.43 -18.86 8.31
C ALA A 251 -13.02 -17.45 8.78
N VAL A 252 -13.48 -16.41 8.07
CA VAL A 252 -13.16 -15.00 8.37
C VAL A 252 -14.46 -14.21 8.49
N GLU A 253 -14.61 -13.51 9.60
CA GLU A 253 -15.71 -12.58 9.83
C GLU A 253 -15.18 -11.17 10.02
N PHE A 254 -15.74 -10.22 9.28
CA PHE A 254 -15.40 -8.80 9.42
C PHE A 254 -16.51 -8.08 10.17
N ARG A 255 -16.15 -7.17 11.07
CA ARG A 255 -17.10 -6.35 11.83
C ARG A 255 -16.67 -4.90 11.87
N SER A 256 -17.63 -3.99 11.69
CA SER A 256 -17.44 -2.58 11.99
C SER A 256 -17.50 -2.38 13.50
N GLU A 257 -16.35 -2.21 14.12
CA GLU A 257 -16.21 -1.98 15.56
C GLU A 257 -15.38 -0.72 15.81
N ALA A 258 -15.74 0.02 16.85
CA ALA A 258 -14.99 1.21 17.24
C ALA A 258 -13.67 0.83 17.93
N ILE A 259 -12.66 1.65 17.73
CA ILE A 259 -11.42 1.67 18.53
C ILE A 259 -11.46 2.88 19.47
N ASP A 260 -10.60 2.87 20.48
CA ASP A 260 -10.48 4.01 21.40
C ASP A 260 -9.87 5.27 20.69
N ASP A 261 -10.17 6.43 21.27
CA ASP A 261 -9.73 7.72 20.74
C ASP A 261 -8.20 7.84 20.71
N GLU A 262 -7.50 7.26 21.69
CA GLU A 262 -6.05 7.31 21.75
C GLU A 262 -5.41 6.53 20.59
N THR A 263 -5.92 5.34 20.29
CA THR A 263 -5.50 4.55 19.13
C THR A 263 -5.77 5.28 17.83
N SER A 264 -6.95 5.90 17.70
CA SER A 264 -7.30 6.74 16.53
C SER A 264 -6.32 7.89 16.33
N GLN A 265 -6.02 8.63 17.38
CA GLN A 265 -5.08 9.76 17.36
C GLN A 265 -3.65 9.30 17.04
N ARG A 266 -3.23 8.15 17.57
CA ARG A 266 -1.91 7.57 17.25
C ARG A 266 -1.80 7.19 15.77
N CYS A 267 -2.86 6.64 15.16
CA CYS A 267 -2.89 6.35 13.73
C CYS A 267 -2.74 7.63 12.88
N VAL A 268 -3.50 8.67 13.21
CA VAL A 268 -3.42 9.99 12.54
C VAL A 268 -2.03 10.60 12.70
N ARG A 269 -1.50 10.59 13.93
CA ARG A 269 -0.14 11.06 14.21
C ARG A 269 0.92 10.29 13.44
N TYR A 270 0.81 8.96 13.37
CA TYR A 270 1.72 8.12 12.59
C TYR A 270 1.76 8.54 11.12
N LEU A 271 0.59 8.77 10.48
CA LEU A 271 0.56 9.23 9.08
C LEU A 271 1.25 10.59 8.94
N SER A 272 0.96 11.54 9.81
CA SER A 272 1.57 12.87 9.80
C SER A 272 3.11 12.79 9.92
N GLU A 273 3.63 12.03 10.87
CA GLU A 273 5.08 11.85 11.10
C GLU A 273 5.77 11.09 9.94
N MET A 274 5.05 10.17 9.27
CA MET A 274 5.53 9.47 8.08
C MET A 274 5.47 10.36 6.81
N GLY A 275 4.75 11.48 6.86
CA GLY A 275 4.46 12.35 5.73
C GLY A 275 3.43 11.75 4.78
N LEU A 276 2.42 11.05 5.30
CA LEU A 276 1.36 10.39 4.53
C LEU A 276 0.00 11.04 4.82
N GLY A 277 -0.85 11.13 3.80
CA GLY A 277 -2.25 11.53 3.96
C GLY A 277 -3.23 10.35 3.97
N TYR A 278 -2.76 9.16 3.56
CA TYR A 278 -3.55 7.92 3.54
C TYR A 278 -2.72 6.75 4.04
N GLY A 279 -3.34 5.84 4.79
CA GLY A 279 -2.73 4.59 5.19
C GLY A 279 -3.75 3.56 5.66
N ALA A 280 -3.47 2.30 5.35
CA ALA A 280 -4.23 1.16 5.84
C ALA A 280 -3.36 0.37 6.82
N PHE A 281 -3.70 0.47 8.09
CA PHE A 281 -3.00 -0.16 9.19
C PHE A 281 -3.48 -1.58 9.41
N ASP A 282 -2.55 -2.46 9.73
CA ASP A 282 -2.80 -3.81 10.22
C ASP A 282 -2.28 -3.94 11.65
N PHE A 283 -3.16 -4.34 12.57
CA PHE A 283 -2.82 -4.69 13.94
C PHE A 283 -3.28 -6.10 14.28
N ILE A 284 -2.65 -6.71 15.26
CA ILE A 284 -3.22 -7.84 16.01
C ILE A 284 -3.59 -7.35 17.40
N GLU A 285 -4.68 -7.89 17.92
CA GLU A 285 -5.05 -7.74 19.32
C GLU A 285 -4.77 -9.06 20.02
N ASN A 286 -3.94 -9.01 21.06
CA ASN A 286 -3.62 -10.18 21.85
C ASN A 286 -4.75 -10.53 22.85
N ASN A 287 -4.61 -11.62 23.61
CA ASN A 287 -5.63 -12.07 24.55
C ASN A 287 -5.80 -11.13 25.76
N GLU A 288 -4.86 -10.22 25.99
CA GLU A 288 -4.92 -9.18 27.02
C GLU A 288 -5.60 -7.90 26.52
N GLY A 289 -6.00 -7.84 25.23
CA GLY A 289 -6.63 -6.67 24.62
C GLY A 289 -5.63 -5.61 24.15
N GLU A 290 -4.32 -5.91 24.13
CA GLU A 290 -3.30 -5.00 23.66
C GLU A 290 -3.21 -5.04 22.13
N LEU A 291 -3.23 -3.84 21.50
CA LEU A 291 -3.02 -3.70 20.07
C LEU A 291 -1.52 -3.66 19.74
N ILE A 292 -1.10 -4.57 18.87
CA ILE A 292 0.27 -4.71 18.39
C ILE A 292 0.30 -4.33 16.92
N PHE A 293 1.06 -3.29 16.58
CA PHE A 293 1.22 -2.82 15.21
C PHE A 293 2.01 -3.82 14.37
N LEU A 294 1.50 -4.13 13.18
CA LEU A 294 2.16 -4.99 12.20
C LEU A 294 2.75 -4.19 11.05
N GLU A 295 1.92 -3.38 10.40
CA GLU A 295 2.30 -2.55 9.25
C GLU A 295 1.28 -1.44 8.97
N CYS A 296 1.72 -0.42 8.23
CA CYS A 296 0.86 0.54 7.58
C CYS A 296 1.12 0.49 6.08
N ASN A 297 0.09 0.20 5.28
CA ASN A 297 0.18 0.20 3.83
C ASN A 297 -0.25 1.57 3.29
N PRO A 298 0.68 2.38 2.76
CA PRO A 298 0.39 3.74 2.28
C PRO A 298 -0.44 3.76 0.99
N ASN A 299 -0.71 2.60 0.40
CA ASN A 299 -1.54 2.42 -0.79
C ASN A 299 -2.44 1.18 -0.66
N GLY A 300 -2.94 0.93 0.57
CA GLY A 300 -3.73 -0.25 0.93
C GLY A 300 -5.09 -0.29 0.23
N GLN A 301 -5.65 -1.51 0.07
CA GLN A 301 -7.00 -1.69 -0.45
C GLN A 301 -8.03 -1.37 0.64
N TYR A 302 -9.11 -0.67 0.25
CA TYR A 302 -10.19 -0.26 1.14
C TYR A 302 -11.61 -0.50 0.57
N GLY A 303 -11.77 -0.70 -0.73
CA GLY A 303 -13.08 -0.79 -1.37
C GLY A 303 -14.00 -1.85 -0.75
N TRP A 304 -13.45 -2.97 -0.30
CA TRP A 304 -14.20 -4.00 0.40
C TRP A 304 -14.79 -3.54 1.75
N LEU A 305 -14.15 -2.54 2.41
CA LEU A 305 -14.67 -1.93 3.64
C LEU A 305 -15.88 -1.03 3.35
N GLU A 306 -15.84 -0.26 2.26
CA GLU A 306 -16.99 0.53 1.81
C GLU A 306 -18.15 -0.38 1.44
N GLU A 307 -17.89 -1.44 0.66
CA GLU A 307 -18.93 -2.38 0.23
C GLU A 307 -19.60 -3.10 1.41
N GLN A 308 -18.84 -3.44 2.44
CA GLN A 308 -19.32 -4.23 3.56
C GLN A 308 -19.92 -3.40 4.70
N PHE A 309 -19.41 -2.18 4.92
CA PHE A 309 -19.76 -1.39 6.11
C PHE A 309 -20.31 0.02 5.80
N ASP A 310 -20.47 0.35 4.51
CA ASP A 310 -20.85 1.71 4.07
C ASP A 310 -19.92 2.82 4.63
N PHE A 311 -18.66 2.49 4.88
CA PHE A 311 -17.67 3.48 5.31
C PHE A 311 -17.43 4.50 4.20
N PRO A 312 -17.53 5.82 4.46
CA PRO A 312 -17.41 6.84 3.43
C PRO A 312 -15.93 7.15 3.05
N ILE A 313 -15.10 6.12 2.81
CA ILE A 313 -13.65 6.27 2.59
C ILE A 313 -13.39 7.01 1.27
N SER A 314 -14.07 6.65 0.19
CA SER A 314 -13.94 7.32 -1.11
C SER A 314 -14.33 8.79 -1.04
N LYS A 315 -15.39 9.10 -0.27
CA LYS A 315 -15.82 10.48 0.00
C LYS A 315 -14.77 11.24 0.80
N SER A 316 -14.16 10.62 1.80
CA SER A 316 -13.08 11.21 2.59
C SER A 316 -11.84 11.49 1.71
N ILE A 317 -11.44 10.55 0.85
CA ILE A 317 -10.35 10.74 -0.12
C ILE A 317 -10.67 11.93 -1.05
N ALA A 318 -11.87 11.97 -1.63
CA ALA A 318 -12.28 13.07 -2.51
C ALA A 318 -12.23 14.43 -1.78
N SER A 319 -12.77 14.48 -0.57
CA SER A 319 -12.76 15.71 0.26
C SER A 319 -11.33 16.15 0.59
N HIS A 320 -10.43 15.21 0.88
CA HIS A 320 -9.03 15.50 1.14
C HIS A 320 -8.32 16.07 -0.10
N LEU A 321 -8.52 15.47 -1.28
CA LEU A 321 -7.99 15.97 -2.55
C LEU A 321 -8.51 17.36 -2.88
N ILE A 322 -9.79 17.63 -2.65
CA ILE A 322 -10.39 18.97 -2.84
C ILE A 322 -9.76 20.00 -1.90
N LYS A 323 -9.57 19.64 -0.63
CA LYS A 323 -8.89 20.51 0.35
C LYS A 323 -7.47 20.84 -0.10
N MET A 324 -6.70 19.83 -0.56
CA MET A 324 -5.36 20.03 -1.10
C MET A 324 -5.37 20.95 -2.32
N ALA A 325 -6.29 20.75 -3.26
CA ALA A 325 -6.38 21.53 -4.49
C ALA A 325 -6.71 23.01 -4.23
N ASN A 326 -7.37 23.33 -3.11
CA ASN A 326 -7.80 24.70 -2.77
C ASN A 326 -6.78 25.45 -1.88
N ASN A 327 -5.76 24.77 -1.38
CA ASN A 327 -4.66 25.39 -0.64
C ASN A 327 -3.55 25.84 -1.61
#